data_befbea529d1b6fdf4f352e62fe7378c9
#
_entry.id   befbea529d1b6fdf4f352e62fe7378c9
#
_cell.length_a   1.000
_cell.length_b   1.000
_cell.length_c   1.000
_cell.angle_alpha   90.00
_cell.angle_beta   90.00
_cell.angle_gamma   90.00
#
_symmetry.space_group_name_H-M   'P 1'
#
loop_
_entity.id
_entity.type
_entity.pdbx_description
1 polymer ?
#
loop_
_entity_poly.entity_id
_entity_poly.type
_entity_poly.pdbx_seq_one_letter_code
_entity_poly.pdbx_strand_id
1 'polypeptide(L)'
;MTTFSSAQEGDVPALGHLLALLFAQEQEFKPDAQAQCSGLTTIIRNPALGTILVARDKDKIVAMVNLLYTVSTALGERVATLEDMVVHPQCRGGGVGSALLRHAIQHCEDRGIKRITLLTDEVNDSAQRFYERVGFRRSTMVPMRLHLP
;
A
#
# COMPACT_ATOMS: atom_id res chain seq x y z
N MET A 1 -1.49 -22.03 2.96
CA MET A 1 -1.77 -21.11 4.08
C MET A 1 -1.14 -19.76 3.78
N THR A 2 -1.90 -18.71 3.96
CA THR A 2 -1.41 -17.34 3.71
C THR A 2 -0.78 -16.78 4.98
N THR A 3 0.43 -16.23 4.84
CA THR A 3 1.14 -15.55 5.93
C THR A 3 1.36 -14.10 5.58
N PHE A 4 1.50 -13.25 6.60
CA PHE A 4 1.71 -11.82 6.44
C PHE A 4 3.02 -11.41 7.12
N SER A 5 3.82 -10.62 6.42
CA SER A 5 5.13 -10.19 6.93
C SER A 5 5.59 -8.93 6.21
N SER A 6 6.66 -8.33 6.73
CA SER A 6 7.34 -7.23 6.04
C SER A 6 8.16 -7.76 4.87
N ALA A 7 8.18 -7.01 3.79
CA ALA A 7 8.99 -7.35 2.62
C ALA A 7 10.47 -7.17 2.90
N GLN A 8 11.28 -7.96 2.21
CA GLN A 8 12.74 -7.88 2.23
C GLN A 8 13.28 -7.55 0.84
N GLU A 9 14.55 -7.20 0.74
CA GLU A 9 15.14 -6.81 -0.55
C GLU A 9 14.99 -7.88 -1.63
N GLY A 10 15.08 -9.15 -1.25
CA GLY A 10 14.89 -10.26 -2.19
C GLY A 10 13.49 -10.34 -2.79
N ASP A 11 12.53 -9.65 -2.19
CA ASP A 11 11.14 -9.61 -2.66
C ASP A 11 10.92 -8.58 -3.77
N VAL A 12 11.86 -7.67 -4.00
CA VAL A 12 11.69 -6.54 -4.94
C VAL A 12 11.21 -6.97 -6.32
N PRO A 13 11.78 -8.02 -6.96
CA PRO A 13 11.27 -8.44 -8.27
C PRO A 13 9.79 -8.83 -8.26
N ALA A 14 9.36 -9.59 -7.26
CA ALA A 14 7.95 -10.00 -7.14
C ALA A 14 7.03 -8.79 -6.87
N LEU A 15 7.47 -7.87 -6.02
CA LEU A 15 6.74 -6.63 -5.75
C LEU A 15 6.63 -5.77 -7.00
N GLY A 16 7.70 -5.68 -7.78
CA GLY A 16 7.70 -4.96 -9.05
C GLY A 16 6.67 -5.50 -10.03
N HIS A 17 6.48 -6.81 -10.08
CA HIS A 17 5.44 -7.42 -10.91
C HIS A 17 4.04 -7.01 -10.45
N LEU A 18 3.79 -6.97 -9.15
CA LEU A 18 2.50 -6.53 -8.62
C LEU A 18 2.24 -5.06 -8.93
N LEU A 19 3.26 -4.20 -8.79
CA LEU A 19 3.13 -2.78 -9.12
C LEU A 19 2.85 -2.57 -10.59
N ALA A 20 3.46 -3.35 -11.48
CA ALA A 20 3.19 -3.27 -12.90
C ALA A 20 1.71 -3.55 -13.20
N LEU A 21 1.10 -4.51 -12.52
CA LEU A 21 -0.32 -4.81 -12.65
C LEU A 21 -1.19 -3.65 -12.15
N LEU A 22 -0.81 -3.05 -11.03
CA LEU A 22 -1.54 -1.93 -10.44
C LEU A 22 -1.49 -0.70 -11.35
N PHE A 23 -0.29 -0.29 -11.78
CA PHE A 23 -0.10 0.94 -12.55
C PHE A 23 -0.65 0.83 -13.97
N ALA A 24 -0.76 -0.36 -14.52
CA ALA A 24 -1.44 -0.58 -15.79
C ALA A 24 -2.94 -0.25 -15.72
N GLN A 25 -3.54 -0.30 -14.53
CA GLN A 25 -4.96 0.00 -14.31
C GLN A 25 -5.21 1.47 -13.93
N GLU A 26 -4.19 2.19 -13.48
CA GLU A 26 -4.32 3.56 -13.03
C GLU A 26 -4.15 4.54 -14.20
N GLN A 27 -4.97 5.59 -14.21
CA GLN A 27 -4.96 6.58 -15.30
C GLN A 27 -3.77 7.52 -15.23
N GLU A 28 -3.28 7.79 -14.02
CA GLU A 28 -2.27 8.83 -13.76
C GLU A 28 -0.83 8.32 -13.92
N PHE A 29 -0.61 7.02 -13.82
CA PHE A 29 0.74 6.44 -13.77
C PHE A 29 1.01 5.53 -14.96
N LYS A 30 2.27 5.49 -15.37
CA LYS A 30 2.77 4.53 -16.37
C LYS A 30 3.71 3.55 -15.69
N PRO A 31 3.67 2.27 -16.06
CA PRO A 31 4.63 1.30 -15.53
C PRO A 31 6.07 1.69 -15.91
N ASP A 32 6.94 1.74 -14.91
CA ASP A 32 8.38 1.96 -15.07
C ASP A 32 9.08 1.06 -14.08
N ALA A 33 9.51 -0.11 -14.56
CA ALA A 33 10.06 -1.16 -13.70
C ALA A 33 11.28 -0.69 -12.92
N GLN A 34 12.16 0.09 -13.54
CA GLN A 34 13.37 0.57 -12.89
C GLN A 34 13.04 1.55 -11.76
N ALA A 35 12.18 2.52 -12.02
CA ALA A 35 11.76 3.49 -11.00
C ALA A 35 11.03 2.79 -9.84
N GLN A 36 10.15 1.84 -10.16
CA GLN A 36 9.39 1.09 -9.17
C GLN A 36 10.31 0.27 -8.26
N CYS A 37 11.25 -0.47 -8.84
CA CYS A 37 12.20 -1.26 -8.06
C CYS A 37 13.11 -0.38 -7.20
N SER A 38 13.53 0.77 -7.72
CA SER A 38 14.31 1.74 -6.97
C SER A 38 13.53 2.28 -5.76
N GLY A 39 12.27 2.64 -5.95
CA GLY A 39 11.40 3.10 -4.87
C GLY A 39 11.17 2.05 -3.80
N LEU A 40 10.87 0.82 -4.22
CA LEU A 40 10.69 -0.30 -3.29
C LEU A 40 11.94 -0.54 -2.45
N THR A 41 13.10 -0.57 -3.09
CA THR A 41 14.37 -0.77 -2.40
C THR A 41 14.65 0.32 -1.38
N THR A 42 14.39 1.58 -1.75
CA THR A 42 14.57 2.71 -0.85
C THR A 42 13.71 2.58 0.41
N ILE A 43 12.46 2.19 0.25
CA ILE A 43 11.55 2.01 1.40
C ILE A 43 12.00 0.86 2.27
N ILE A 44 12.33 -0.28 1.66
CA ILE A 44 12.74 -1.48 2.40
C ILE A 44 14.02 -1.22 3.21
N ARG A 45 14.97 -0.47 2.66
CA ARG A 45 16.22 -0.16 3.33
C ARG A 45 16.10 0.91 4.42
N ASN A 46 14.98 1.61 4.48
CA ASN A 46 14.79 2.73 5.41
C ASN A 46 13.50 2.57 6.21
N PRO A 47 13.52 1.75 7.28
CA PRO A 47 12.32 1.48 8.08
C PRO A 47 11.64 2.71 8.66
N ALA A 48 12.37 3.83 8.81
CA ALA A 48 11.79 5.09 9.26
C ALA A 48 10.90 5.75 8.21
N LEU A 49 11.11 5.45 6.93
CA LEU A 49 10.30 6.00 5.83
C LEU A 49 8.98 5.27 5.67
N GLY A 50 8.99 3.97 5.87
CA GLY A 50 7.79 3.18 5.61
C GLY A 50 8.01 1.70 5.82
N THR A 51 6.95 0.95 5.59
CA THR A 51 6.95 -0.51 5.66
C THR A 51 6.12 -1.05 4.50
N ILE A 52 6.66 -2.03 3.80
CA ILE A 52 5.91 -2.77 2.79
C ILE A 52 5.49 -4.09 3.43
N LEU A 53 4.20 -4.32 3.52
CA LEU A 53 3.66 -5.57 4.05
C LEU A 53 3.19 -6.43 2.88
N VAL A 54 3.41 -7.73 3.01
CA VAL A 54 3.08 -8.69 1.96
C VAL A 54 2.26 -9.84 2.52
N ALA A 55 1.43 -10.41 1.66
CA ALA A 55 0.79 -11.69 1.88
C ALA A 55 1.50 -12.74 1.02
N ARG A 56 1.88 -13.85 1.64
CA ARG A 56 2.54 -14.97 0.96
C ARG A 56 1.64 -16.20 1.03
N ASP A 57 1.47 -16.84 -0.09
CA ASP A 57 0.90 -18.19 -0.15
C ASP A 57 2.03 -19.14 -0.51
N LYS A 58 2.42 -19.98 0.47
CA LYS A 58 3.66 -20.74 0.40
C LYS A 58 4.82 -19.76 0.28
N ASP A 59 5.62 -19.84 -0.79
CA ASP A 59 6.76 -18.93 -0.98
C ASP A 59 6.46 -17.80 -1.98
N LYS A 60 5.21 -17.69 -2.44
CA LYS A 60 4.83 -16.68 -3.43
C LYS A 60 4.16 -15.48 -2.78
N ILE A 61 4.60 -14.29 -3.15
CA ILE A 61 3.92 -13.05 -2.78
C ILE A 61 2.69 -12.91 -3.66
N VAL A 62 1.52 -12.84 -3.03
CA VAL A 62 0.23 -12.74 -3.71
C VAL A 62 -0.44 -11.39 -3.52
N ALA A 63 0.04 -10.58 -2.58
CA ALA A 63 -0.49 -9.24 -2.35
C ALA A 63 0.56 -8.39 -1.64
N MET A 64 0.44 -7.07 -1.79
CA MET A 64 1.29 -6.11 -1.10
C MET A 64 0.52 -4.86 -0.72
N VAL A 65 1.03 -4.15 0.26
CA VAL A 65 0.59 -2.80 0.61
C VAL A 65 1.79 -2.01 1.12
N ASN A 66 1.86 -0.74 0.75
CA ASN A 66 2.94 0.15 1.13
C ASN A 66 2.40 1.17 2.13
N LEU A 67 3.07 1.28 3.27
CA LEU A 67 2.76 2.27 4.32
C LEU A 67 3.92 3.25 4.41
N LEU A 68 3.68 4.52 4.15
CA LEU A 68 4.68 5.59 4.25
C LEU A 68 4.38 6.44 5.47
N TYR A 69 5.41 6.80 6.24
CA TYR A 69 5.24 7.50 7.51
C TYR A 69 5.58 8.98 7.41
N THR A 70 4.73 9.79 8.03
CA THR A 70 4.99 11.22 8.23
C THR A 70 4.55 11.60 9.65
N VAL A 71 4.73 12.87 10.02
CA VAL A 71 4.28 13.40 11.31
C VAL A 71 3.17 14.40 11.04
N SER A 72 2.06 14.25 11.75
CA SER A 72 0.95 15.20 11.70
C SER A 72 1.13 16.24 12.80
N THR A 73 1.23 17.50 12.44
CA THR A 73 1.30 18.57 13.43
C THR A 73 -0.03 18.75 14.16
N ALA A 74 -1.15 18.43 13.48
CA ALA A 74 -2.47 18.51 14.09
C ALA A 74 -2.66 17.45 15.18
N LEU A 75 -2.14 16.24 14.98
CA LEU A 75 -2.26 15.14 15.94
C LEU A 75 -1.06 15.01 16.86
N GLY A 76 0.07 15.65 16.53
CA GLY A 76 1.31 15.58 17.30
C GLY A 76 1.98 14.23 17.27
N GLU A 77 1.62 13.37 16.32
CA GLU A 77 2.06 11.99 16.25
C GLU A 77 2.34 11.56 14.82
N ARG A 78 2.94 10.39 14.67
CA ARG A 78 3.12 9.77 13.36
C ARG A 78 1.79 9.38 12.75
N VAL A 79 1.72 9.55 11.44
CA VAL A 79 0.61 9.10 10.60
C VAL A 79 1.17 8.33 9.41
N ALA A 80 0.34 7.56 8.73
CA ALA A 80 0.76 6.80 7.57
C ALA A 80 -0.08 7.17 6.35
N THR A 81 0.54 7.08 5.18
CA THR A 81 -0.15 7.04 3.90
C THR A 81 -0.07 5.62 3.36
N LEU A 82 -1.22 5.05 3.05
CA LEU A 82 -1.32 3.73 2.46
C LEU A 82 -1.29 3.88 0.95
N GLU A 83 -0.36 3.20 0.32
CA GLU A 83 -0.21 3.22 -1.14
C GLU A 83 -0.02 1.80 -1.66
N ASP A 84 -0.18 1.64 -2.97
CA ASP A 84 0.20 0.43 -3.70
C ASP A 84 -0.45 -0.84 -3.13
N MET A 85 -1.72 -0.75 -2.77
CA MET A 85 -2.49 -1.93 -2.35
C MET A 85 -2.86 -2.73 -3.58
N VAL A 86 -2.29 -3.91 -3.73
CA VAL A 86 -2.55 -4.76 -4.89
C VAL A 86 -2.59 -6.22 -4.49
N VAL A 87 -3.58 -6.94 -5.01
CA VAL A 87 -3.70 -8.40 -4.90
C VAL A 87 -3.55 -8.98 -6.29
N HIS A 88 -2.73 -10.02 -6.42
CA HIS A 88 -2.55 -10.70 -7.69
C HIS A 88 -3.92 -11.13 -8.24
N PRO A 89 -4.20 -10.91 -9.56
CA PRO A 89 -5.52 -11.18 -10.10
C PRO A 89 -6.05 -12.60 -9.86
N GLN A 90 -5.16 -13.59 -9.87
CA GLN A 90 -5.54 -14.99 -9.64
C GLN A 90 -5.88 -15.29 -8.17
N CYS A 91 -5.56 -14.37 -7.26
CA CYS A 91 -5.78 -14.54 -5.82
C CYS A 91 -6.91 -13.63 -5.29
N ARG A 92 -7.59 -12.92 -6.15
CA ARG A 92 -8.71 -12.05 -5.78
C ARG A 92 -9.94 -12.88 -5.44
N GLY A 93 -10.79 -12.32 -4.57
CA GLY A 93 -12.04 -12.95 -4.16
C GLY A 93 -11.91 -13.93 -3.00
N GLY A 94 -10.69 -14.22 -2.54
CA GLY A 94 -10.45 -15.14 -1.42
C GLY A 94 -10.25 -14.48 -0.06
N GLY A 95 -10.43 -13.17 0.04
CA GLY A 95 -10.28 -12.45 1.31
C GLY A 95 -8.85 -12.05 1.64
N VAL A 96 -7.88 -12.30 0.77
CA VAL A 96 -6.46 -11.96 1.01
C VAL A 96 -6.27 -10.46 1.16
N GLY A 97 -6.91 -9.66 0.29
CA GLY A 97 -6.82 -8.20 0.36
C GLY A 97 -7.35 -7.65 1.67
N SER A 98 -8.51 -8.11 2.10
CA SER A 98 -9.10 -7.69 3.38
C SER A 98 -8.23 -8.09 4.56
N ALA A 99 -7.67 -9.30 4.53
CA ALA A 99 -6.81 -9.78 5.60
C ALA A 99 -5.50 -8.99 5.66
N LEU A 100 -4.90 -8.69 4.51
CA LEU A 100 -3.69 -7.86 4.45
C LEU A 100 -3.97 -6.44 4.94
N LEU A 101 -5.09 -5.86 4.55
CA LEU A 101 -5.47 -4.52 5.01
C LEU A 101 -5.65 -4.46 6.52
N ARG A 102 -6.32 -5.45 7.12
CA ARG A 102 -6.45 -5.54 8.57
C ARG A 102 -5.10 -5.70 9.25
N HIS A 103 -4.22 -6.49 8.66
CA HIS A 103 -2.86 -6.64 9.16
C HIS A 103 -2.10 -5.31 9.12
N ALA A 104 -2.25 -4.54 8.05
CA ALA A 104 -1.64 -3.21 7.92
C ALA A 104 -2.18 -2.23 8.98
N ILE A 105 -3.48 -2.25 9.23
CA ILE A 105 -4.10 -1.42 10.26
C ILE A 105 -3.56 -1.78 11.64
N GLN A 106 -3.49 -3.08 11.95
CA GLN A 106 -2.94 -3.55 13.22
C GLN A 106 -1.47 -3.17 13.38
N HIS A 107 -0.69 -3.29 12.30
CA HIS A 107 0.71 -2.86 12.27
C HIS A 107 0.84 -1.38 12.65
N CYS A 108 -0.03 -0.54 12.13
CA CYS A 108 -0.05 0.89 12.44
C CYS A 108 -0.45 1.14 13.89
N GLU A 109 -1.49 0.47 14.36
CA GLU A 109 -1.95 0.61 15.75
C GLU A 109 -0.84 0.23 16.74
N ASP A 110 -0.15 -0.87 16.50
CA ASP A 110 0.92 -1.36 17.36
C ASP A 110 2.10 -0.37 17.44
N ARG A 111 2.25 0.50 16.45
CA ARG A 111 3.32 1.50 16.37
C ARG A 111 2.88 2.91 16.76
N GLY A 112 1.67 3.05 17.27
CA GLY A 112 1.16 4.37 17.67
C GLY A 112 0.83 5.30 16.52
N ILE A 113 0.68 4.78 15.30
CA ILE A 113 0.25 5.56 14.15
C ILE A 113 -1.21 5.99 14.36
N LYS A 114 -1.49 7.29 14.23
CA LYS A 114 -2.78 7.85 14.63
C LYS A 114 -3.78 8.04 13.49
N ARG A 115 -3.34 7.97 12.26
CA ARG A 115 -4.21 8.12 11.09
C ARG A 115 -3.58 7.42 9.90
N ILE A 116 -4.41 6.79 9.08
CA ILE A 116 -4.00 6.24 7.80
C ILE A 116 -4.81 6.96 6.73
N THR A 117 -4.12 7.58 5.77
CA THR A 117 -4.73 8.24 4.62
C THR A 117 -4.40 7.44 3.37
N LEU A 118 -5.32 7.36 2.44
CA LEU A 118 -5.06 6.77 1.13
C LEU A 118 -5.68 7.62 0.04
N LEU A 119 -5.17 7.47 -1.17
CA LEU A 119 -5.73 8.08 -2.36
C LEU A 119 -6.20 6.95 -3.28
N THR A 120 -7.40 7.09 -3.80
CA THR A 120 -7.96 6.15 -4.77
C THR A 120 -8.66 6.93 -5.86
N ASP A 121 -8.78 6.36 -7.04
CA ASP A 121 -9.45 7.03 -8.14
C ASP A 121 -10.91 7.33 -7.79
N GLU A 122 -11.34 8.54 -8.13
CA GLU A 122 -12.70 9.02 -7.84
C GLU A 122 -13.77 8.10 -8.41
N VAL A 123 -13.49 7.48 -9.55
CA VAL A 123 -14.44 6.60 -10.23
C VAL A 123 -14.30 5.13 -9.84
N ASN A 124 -13.36 4.79 -8.97
CA ASN A 124 -13.15 3.40 -8.54
C ASN A 124 -14.02 3.07 -7.33
N ASP A 125 -15.31 2.87 -7.59
CA ASP A 125 -16.30 2.58 -6.53
C ASP A 125 -15.99 1.29 -5.78
N SER A 126 -15.48 0.29 -6.44
CA SER A 126 -15.20 -0.99 -5.80
C SER A 126 -14.05 -0.88 -4.80
N ALA A 127 -13.00 -0.13 -5.12
CA ALA A 127 -11.90 0.15 -4.20
C ALA A 127 -12.39 0.97 -3.01
N GLN A 128 -13.21 2.00 -3.26
CA GLN A 128 -13.74 2.84 -2.19
C GLN A 128 -14.58 2.02 -1.21
N ARG A 129 -15.46 1.15 -1.72
CA ARG A 129 -16.27 0.26 -0.87
C ARG A 129 -15.40 -0.72 -0.08
N PHE A 130 -14.32 -1.21 -0.69
CA PHE A 130 -13.36 -2.10 -0.02
C PHE A 130 -12.76 -1.43 1.22
N TYR A 131 -12.31 -0.19 1.07
CA TYR A 131 -11.74 0.57 2.19
C TYR A 131 -12.79 0.99 3.21
N GLU A 132 -13.97 1.39 2.76
CA GLU A 132 -15.05 1.80 3.67
C GLU A 132 -15.49 0.65 4.60
N ARG A 133 -15.42 -0.59 4.13
CA ARG A 133 -15.79 -1.77 4.94
C ARG A 133 -14.91 -1.94 6.18
N VAL A 134 -13.70 -1.44 6.17
CA VAL A 134 -12.79 -1.52 7.33
C VAL A 134 -12.74 -0.22 8.12
N GLY A 135 -13.54 0.78 7.76
CA GLY A 135 -13.68 2.01 8.53
C GLY A 135 -13.12 3.27 7.90
N PHE A 136 -12.53 3.19 6.71
CA PHE A 136 -12.11 4.39 5.99
C PHE A 136 -13.33 5.21 5.59
N ARG A 137 -13.20 6.52 5.62
CA ARG A 137 -14.23 7.47 5.22
C ARG A 137 -13.65 8.49 4.27
N ARG A 138 -14.47 9.00 3.36
CA ARG A 138 -14.05 10.07 2.46
C ARG A 138 -13.66 11.30 3.26
N SER A 139 -12.54 11.89 2.89
CA SER A 139 -12.12 13.21 3.38
C SER A 139 -12.66 14.29 2.45
N THR A 140 -12.84 15.49 2.99
CA THR A 140 -13.15 16.67 2.18
C THR A 140 -11.90 17.32 1.60
N MET A 141 -10.72 16.79 1.94
CA MET A 141 -9.44 17.30 1.41
C MET A 141 -9.26 16.83 -0.03
N VAL A 142 -8.76 17.70 -0.87
CA VAL A 142 -8.55 17.42 -2.30
C VAL A 142 -7.05 17.33 -2.57
N PRO A 143 -6.56 16.25 -3.18
CA PRO A 143 -5.15 16.15 -3.55
C PRO A 143 -4.84 17.11 -4.70
N MET A 144 -3.71 17.79 -4.59
CA MET A 144 -3.18 18.66 -5.64
C MET A 144 -1.72 18.28 -5.86
N ARG A 145 -1.28 18.21 -7.13
CA ARG A 145 0.08 17.82 -7.49
C ARG A 145 0.76 18.85 -8.36
N LEU A 146 2.04 19.02 -8.10
CA LEU A 146 2.95 19.77 -8.95
C LEU A 146 4.16 18.86 -9.22
N HIS A 147 4.32 18.41 -10.45
CA HIS A 147 5.47 17.60 -10.84
C HIS A 147 6.70 18.49 -10.99
N LEU A 148 7.79 18.06 -10.38
CA LEU A 148 9.06 18.80 -10.46
C LEU A 148 9.98 18.14 -11.48
N PRO A 149 10.86 18.96 -12.15
CA PRO A 149 11.79 18.41 -13.14
C PRO A 149 12.86 17.50 -12.55
#